data_072aebe2fec851609d06607709d1e938
#
_entry.id   072aebe2fec851609d06607709d1e938
#
_cell.length_a   1.000
_cell.length_b   1.000
_cell.length_c   1.000
_cell.angle_alpha   90.00
_cell.angle_beta   90.00
_cell.angle_gamma   90.00
#
_symmetry.space_group_name_H-M   'P 1'
#
loop_
_entity.id
_entity.type
_entity.pdbx_description
1 polymer ?
#
loop_
_entity_poly.entity_id
_entity_poly.type
_entity_poly.pdbx_seq_one_letter_code
_entity_poly.pdbx_strand_id
1 'polypeptide(L)'
;MSTARGEQTMAIILDVFEAATQEVLWRQPVDVAALTPLEMIQRVQDLGIVGLGGAAFPSHVKLSIPEGRAVDTLIVNGCECEPYLSCDHRTMLERPRELMRGIAYAMHATGAKRAIVGVEDNKLDAVRVLRDHLPAQGNVSVEAVETKYPQGSEKMLIKSLLGKEVPAGGIPLDIGVVVNNVGTLAAIGQLLPLGEGLTERVITVTGPGVGKPGNYLVPLGTPIGFVLKQVGYTSGANAFVLGGPMMGPSVSDLETPITKGTSGLLVLNEPEIRRETRRIWPCIKCGRCLDACPMHLNPSQLGQLAGKRQFALMAEEYHLNDCFECGCCSYVCPSNIPLVQQFRVAKAYNREQVALKNE
;
A
#
# COMPACT_ATOMS: atom_id res chain seq x y z
N MET A 1 12.25 -0.29 -19.38
CA MET A 1 12.86 -0.56 -18.06
C MET A 1 12.05 -1.66 -17.37
N SER A 2 12.67 -2.43 -16.48
CA SER A 2 11.95 -3.43 -15.70
C SER A 2 11.35 -2.78 -14.44
N THR A 3 10.09 -3.11 -14.13
CA THR A 3 9.48 -2.75 -12.84
C THR A 3 10.12 -3.56 -11.71
N ALA A 4 9.87 -3.18 -10.46
CA ALA A 4 10.29 -3.97 -9.29
C ALA A 4 9.72 -5.41 -9.28
N ARG A 5 8.70 -5.70 -10.11
CA ARG A 5 8.11 -7.03 -10.30
C ARG A 5 8.66 -7.78 -11.53
N GLY A 6 9.65 -7.21 -12.22
CA GLY A 6 10.26 -7.78 -13.43
C GLY A 6 9.46 -7.59 -14.72
N GLU A 7 8.36 -6.86 -14.68
CA GLU A 7 7.56 -6.55 -15.86
C GLU A 7 8.26 -5.47 -16.70
N GLN A 8 8.27 -5.63 -18.02
CA GLN A 8 8.79 -4.61 -18.92
C GLN A 8 7.77 -3.48 -19.06
N THR A 9 8.21 -2.24 -18.93
CA THR A 9 7.34 -1.07 -19.08
C THR A 9 8.05 0.06 -19.81
N MET A 10 7.25 0.92 -20.44
CA MET A 10 7.74 2.18 -20.99
C MET A 10 8.15 3.11 -19.83
N ALA A 11 9.25 3.81 -20.00
CA ALA A 11 9.73 4.80 -19.03
C ALA A 11 10.25 6.04 -19.75
N ILE A 12 10.15 7.20 -19.11
CA ILE A 12 10.78 8.43 -19.53
C ILE A 12 12.04 8.61 -18.69
N ILE A 13 13.18 8.74 -19.37
CA ILE A 13 14.45 9.07 -18.72
C ILE A 13 14.62 10.58 -18.80
N LEU A 14 14.83 11.22 -17.65
CA LEU A 14 15.10 12.64 -17.54
C LEU A 14 16.56 12.83 -17.12
N ASP A 15 17.33 13.51 -17.97
CA ASP A 15 18.65 13.98 -17.60
C ASP A 15 18.51 15.37 -16.93
N VAL A 16 18.98 15.47 -15.71
CA VAL A 16 18.89 16.69 -14.91
C VAL A 16 20.21 17.47 -15.01
N PHE A 17 20.15 18.71 -15.45
CA PHE A 17 21.31 19.59 -15.42
C PHE A 17 21.66 19.96 -13.97
N GLU A 18 22.95 19.98 -13.62
CA GLU A 18 23.41 20.29 -12.26
C GLU A 18 22.94 21.68 -11.76
N ALA A 19 22.73 22.65 -12.66
CA ALA A 19 22.22 23.97 -12.35
C ALA A 19 20.68 24.09 -12.39
N ALA A 20 19.95 22.97 -12.57
CA ALA A 20 18.49 23.00 -12.61
C ALA A 20 17.94 23.40 -11.23
N THR A 21 16.99 24.33 -11.21
CA THR A 21 16.25 24.64 -9.98
C THR A 21 15.30 23.53 -9.65
N GLN A 22 15.09 23.29 -8.35
CA GLN A 22 14.07 22.33 -7.86
C GLN A 22 12.70 23.01 -7.72
N GLU A 23 12.51 24.20 -8.29
CA GLU A 23 11.27 24.96 -8.19
C GLU A 23 10.19 24.37 -9.12
N VAL A 24 9.00 24.22 -8.59
CA VAL A 24 7.82 23.91 -9.40
C VAL A 24 7.43 25.16 -10.16
N LEU A 25 7.76 25.21 -11.45
CA LEU A 25 7.52 26.37 -12.31
C LEU A 25 6.05 26.52 -12.69
N TRP A 26 5.22 25.55 -12.41
CA TRP A 26 3.84 25.52 -12.87
C TRP A 26 2.89 25.12 -11.75
N ARG A 27 2.12 26.07 -11.28
CA ARG A 27 1.07 25.90 -10.29
C ARG A 27 -0.23 26.47 -10.84
N GLN A 28 -1.32 25.74 -10.68
CA GLN A 28 -2.67 26.24 -10.96
C GLN A 28 -3.51 26.15 -9.69
N PRO A 29 -3.38 27.09 -8.76
CA PRO A 29 -4.20 27.10 -7.54
C PRO A 29 -5.67 26.96 -7.87
N VAL A 30 -6.37 26.14 -7.09
CA VAL A 30 -7.77 25.80 -7.31
C VAL A 30 -8.58 26.20 -6.08
N ASP A 31 -9.70 26.88 -6.31
CA ASP A 31 -10.71 27.02 -5.26
C ASP A 31 -11.47 25.69 -5.11
N VAL A 32 -10.98 24.86 -4.21
CA VAL A 32 -11.51 23.52 -4.00
C VAL A 32 -12.96 23.55 -3.49
N ALA A 33 -13.36 24.61 -2.81
CA ALA A 33 -14.74 24.75 -2.30
C ALA A 33 -15.78 24.94 -3.44
N ALA A 34 -15.34 25.44 -4.59
CA ALA A 34 -16.17 25.63 -5.76
C ALA A 34 -16.31 24.37 -6.64
N LEU A 35 -15.49 23.34 -6.41
CA LEU A 35 -15.48 22.12 -7.24
C LEU A 35 -16.70 21.23 -6.91
N THR A 36 -17.35 20.77 -7.97
CA THR A 36 -18.28 19.64 -7.88
C THR A 36 -17.54 18.34 -7.58
N PRO A 37 -18.20 17.28 -7.07
CA PRO A 37 -17.57 15.98 -6.87
C PRO A 37 -16.85 15.45 -8.09
N LEU A 38 -17.44 15.58 -9.28
CA LEU A 38 -16.86 15.08 -10.54
C LEU A 38 -15.59 15.86 -10.92
N GLU A 39 -15.64 17.20 -10.82
CA GLU A 39 -14.47 18.05 -11.09
C GLU A 39 -13.32 17.75 -10.11
N MET A 40 -13.64 17.52 -8.83
CA MET A 40 -12.65 17.14 -7.83
C MET A 40 -11.97 15.80 -8.18
N ILE A 41 -12.74 14.78 -8.58
CA ILE A 41 -12.23 13.49 -9.02
C ILE A 41 -11.31 13.66 -10.24
N GLN A 42 -11.74 14.46 -11.22
CA GLN A 42 -10.94 14.76 -12.41
C GLN A 42 -9.62 15.44 -12.05
N ARG A 43 -9.65 16.43 -11.14
CA ARG A 43 -8.43 17.08 -10.65
C ARG A 43 -7.47 16.10 -9.96
N VAL A 44 -7.99 15.20 -9.11
CA VAL A 44 -7.17 14.15 -8.47
C VAL A 44 -6.50 13.25 -9.52
N GLN A 45 -7.19 12.97 -10.62
CA GLN A 45 -6.63 12.24 -11.78
C GLN A 45 -5.51 13.04 -12.46
N ASP A 46 -5.77 14.31 -12.78
CA ASP A 46 -4.83 15.19 -13.48
C ASP A 46 -3.53 15.40 -12.68
N LEU A 47 -3.64 15.49 -11.36
CA LEU A 47 -2.50 15.57 -10.44
C LEU A 47 -1.74 14.23 -10.30
N GLY A 48 -2.24 13.17 -10.92
CA GLY A 48 -1.61 11.87 -10.94
C GLY A 48 -1.52 11.21 -9.56
N ILE A 49 -2.44 11.52 -8.64
CA ILE A 49 -2.44 10.96 -7.30
C ILE A 49 -2.94 9.51 -7.33
N VAL A 50 -2.15 8.62 -6.77
CA VAL A 50 -2.47 7.20 -6.61
C VAL A 50 -2.47 6.80 -5.15
N GLY A 51 -2.93 5.59 -4.83
CA GLY A 51 -2.86 5.04 -3.48
C GLY A 51 -1.42 4.89 -3.00
N LEU A 52 -1.05 5.58 -1.92
CA LEU A 52 0.30 5.60 -1.37
C LEU A 52 0.56 4.49 -0.34
N GLY A 53 -0.43 3.68 -0.02
CA GLY A 53 -0.30 2.52 0.88
C GLY A 53 0.33 1.26 0.23
N GLY A 54 1.07 1.41 -0.89
CA GLY A 54 1.84 0.34 -1.53
C GLY A 54 1.26 -0.22 -2.84
N ALA A 55 -0.06 -0.29 -3.00
CA ALA A 55 -0.70 -0.86 -4.20
C ALA A 55 -0.71 0.07 -5.42
N ALA A 56 -0.48 1.37 -5.25
CA ALA A 56 -0.52 2.42 -6.27
C ALA A 56 -1.82 2.43 -7.11
N PHE A 57 -2.95 1.98 -6.54
CA PHE A 57 -4.22 2.01 -7.24
C PHE A 57 -4.66 3.45 -7.51
N PRO A 58 -5.17 3.79 -8.71
CA PRO A 58 -5.55 5.16 -9.05
C PRO A 58 -6.60 5.74 -8.09
N SER A 59 -6.28 6.86 -7.41
CA SER A 59 -7.16 7.42 -6.38
C SER A 59 -8.47 7.95 -6.96
N HIS A 60 -8.45 8.52 -8.17
CA HIS A 60 -9.66 8.98 -8.84
C HIS A 60 -10.67 7.85 -9.08
N VAL A 61 -10.21 6.64 -9.42
CA VAL A 61 -11.10 5.47 -9.59
C VAL A 61 -11.75 5.08 -8.26
N LYS A 62 -10.98 5.14 -7.17
CA LYS A 62 -11.48 4.82 -5.81
C LYS A 62 -12.48 5.85 -5.29
N LEU A 63 -12.37 7.10 -5.72
CA LEU A 63 -13.28 8.19 -5.37
C LEU A 63 -14.53 8.26 -6.29
N SER A 64 -14.45 7.67 -7.47
CA SER A 64 -15.56 7.59 -8.44
C SER A 64 -16.59 6.56 -7.98
N ILE A 65 -17.74 7.03 -7.53
CA ILE A 65 -18.83 6.15 -7.08
C ILE A 65 -19.78 5.92 -8.25
N PRO A 66 -19.97 4.66 -8.71
CA PRO A 66 -20.89 4.35 -9.79
C PRO A 66 -22.33 4.76 -9.44
N GLU A 67 -23.11 5.12 -10.47
CA GLU A 67 -24.52 5.45 -10.33
C GLU A 67 -25.29 4.31 -9.66
N GLY A 68 -26.21 4.64 -8.76
CA GLY A 68 -26.98 3.68 -7.97
C GLY A 68 -26.23 3.09 -6.77
N ARG A 69 -24.97 3.44 -6.55
CA ARG A 69 -24.20 3.09 -5.35
C ARG A 69 -24.14 4.28 -4.39
N ALA A 70 -24.06 4.01 -3.10
CA ALA A 70 -23.91 5.03 -2.06
C ALA A 70 -22.79 4.66 -1.09
N VAL A 71 -22.08 5.68 -0.61
CA VAL A 71 -21.05 5.53 0.41
C VAL A 71 -21.56 6.12 1.71
N ASP A 72 -21.61 5.32 2.77
CA ASP A 72 -21.95 5.79 4.12
C ASP A 72 -20.68 6.22 4.87
N THR A 73 -19.61 5.42 4.75
CA THR A 73 -18.41 5.59 5.57
C THR A 73 -17.14 5.60 4.72
N LEU A 74 -16.35 6.65 4.91
CA LEU A 74 -14.94 6.70 4.47
C LEU A 74 -14.06 6.15 5.61
N ILE A 75 -13.35 5.06 5.38
CA ILE A 75 -12.31 4.59 6.29
C ILE A 75 -10.96 5.15 5.84
N VAL A 76 -10.27 5.78 6.77
CA VAL A 76 -8.93 6.33 6.58
C VAL A 76 -7.94 5.40 7.26
N ASN A 77 -7.14 4.75 6.45
CA ASN A 77 -6.22 3.71 6.89
C ASN A 77 -4.89 4.32 7.35
N GLY A 78 -4.71 4.43 8.66
CA GLY A 78 -3.47 4.77 9.35
C GLY A 78 -2.78 3.57 10.00
N CYS A 79 -3.19 2.35 9.66
CA CYS A 79 -2.57 1.11 10.13
C CYS A 79 -1.36 0.77 9.26
N GLU A 80 -0.19 1.18 9.70
CA GLU A 80 1.09 0.88 9.07
C GLU A 80 1.66 -0.41 9.69
N CYS A 81 1.05 -1.56 9.31
CA CYS A 81 1.33 -2.85 9.94
C CYS A 81 2.54 -3.60 9.37
N GLU A 82 3.11 -3.17 8.24
CA GLU A 82 4.35 -3.72 7.71
C GLU A 82 5.51 -3.40 8.65
N PRO A 83 6.26 -4.40 9.16
CA PRO A 83 7.43 -4.14 9.98
C PRO A 83 8.43 -3.19 9.29
N TYR A 84 9.16 -2.42 10.09
CA TYR A 84 10.15 -1.43 9.64
C TYR A 84 9.57 -0.14 9.04
N LEU A 85 8.35 -0.11 8.52
CA LEU A 85 7.79 1.11 7.92
C LEU A 85 7.29 2.08 8.99
N SER A 86 7.43 3.38 8.72
CA SER A 86 6.99 4.47 9.60
C SER A 86 6.59 5.76 8.85
N CYS A 87 6.49 5.73 7.52
CA CYS A 87 6.16 6.90 6.70
C CYS A 87 4.73 7.39 6.92
N ASP A 88 3.77 6.49 7.15
CA ASP A 88 2.38 6.86 7.45
C ASP A 88 2.26 7.41 8.88
N HIS A 89 2.97 6.84 9.86
CA HIS A 89 3.06 7.37 11.21
C HIS A 89 3.58 8.82 11.20
N ARG A 90 4.70 9.07 10.50
CA ARG A 90 5.25 10.44 10.36
C ARG A 90 4.30 11.39 9.64
N THR A 91 3.59 10.92 8.62
CA THR A 91 2.58 11.71 7.91
C THR A 91 1.45 12.14 8.86
N MET A 92 0.96 11.24 9.70
CA MET A 92 -0.08 11.57 10.70
C MET A 92 0.38 12.60 11.73
N LEU A 93 1.66 12.54 12.14
CA LEU A 93 2.23 13.48 13.11
C LEU A 93 2.56 14.85 12.51
N GLU A 94 3.09 14.89 11.29
CA GLU A 94 3.66 16.11 10.70
C GLU A 94 2.71 16.84 9.74
N ARG A 95 1.71 16.14 9.19
CA ARG A 95 0.75 16.66 8.19
C ARG A 95 -0.72 16.45 8.58
N PRO A 96 -1.10 16.62 9.87
CA PRO A 96 -2.48 16.35 10.29
C PRO A 96 -3.50 17.29 9.63
N ARG A 97 -3.12 18.54 9.36
CA ARG A 97 -4.00 19.52 8.70
C ARG A 97 -4.28 19.16 7.24
N GLU A 98 -3.25 18.75 6.51
CA GLU A 98 -3.36 18.27 5.14
C GLU A 98 -4.22 17.02 5.08
N LEU A 99 -4.02 16.08 6.02
CA LEU A 99 -4.81 14.87 6.14
C LEU A 99 -6.30 15.19 6.39
N MET A 100 -6.61 16.09 7.32
CA MET A 100 -8.01 16.47 7.57
C MET A 100 -8.66 17.14 6.36
N ARG A 101 -7.92 18.00 5.62
CA ARG A 101 -8.41 18.57 4.36
C ARG A 101 -8.68 17.48 3.31
N GLY A 102 -7.75 16.54 3.14
CA GLY A 102 -7.92 15.43 2.21
C GLY A 102 -9.09 14.51 2.56
N ILE A 103 -9.35 14.29 3.86
CA ILE A 103 -10.55 13.58 4.34
C ILE A 103 -11.82 14.33 3.90
N ALA A 104 -11.88 15.64 4.14
CA ALA A 104 -13.04 16.46 3.74
C ALA A 104 -13.27 16.41 2.22
N TYR A 105 -12.21 16.49 1.41
CA TYR A 105 -12.28 16.41 -0.04
C TYR A 105 -12.76 15.02 -0.50
N ALA A 106 -12.22 13.95 0.07
CA ALA A 106 -12.64 12.59 -0.26
C ALA A 106 -14.10 12.32 0.16
N MET A 107 -14.56 12.86 1.30
CA MET A 107 -15.96 12.77 1.71
C MET A 107 -16.88 13.53 0.73
N HIS A 108 -16.48 14.72 0.29
CA HIS A 108 -17.23 15.48 -0.71
C HIS A 108 -17.30 14.73 -2.05
N ALA A 109 -16.17 14.21 -2.54
CA ALA A 109 -16.10 13.48 -3.81
C ALA A 109 -16.95 12.20 -3.81
N THR A 110 -16.97 11.46 -2.69
CA THR A 110 -17.66 10.17 -2.58
C THR A 110 -19.09 10.27 -2.04
N GLY A 111 -19.48 11.41 -1.47
CA GLY A 111 -20.73 11.58 -0.77
C GLY A 111 -20.79 10.86 0.60
N ALA A 112 -19.64 10.45 1.15
CA ALA A 112 -19.57 9.78 2.44
C ALA A 112 -20.09 10.69 3.58
N LYS A 113 -20.95 10.13 4.46
CA LYS A 113 -21.56 10.89 5.56
C LYS A 113 -20.62 11.08 6.74
N ARG A 114 -19.71 10.12 6.95
CA ARG A 114 -18.74 10.12 8.04
C ARG A 114 -17.41 9.53 7.60
N ALA A 115 -16.36 9.88 8.34
CA ALA A 115 -15.06 9.27 8.19
C ALA A 115 -14.55 8.70 9.51
N ILE A 116 -13.83 7.58 9.47
CA ILE A 116 -13.19 6.95 10.61
C ILE A 116 -11.72 6.73 10.28
N VAL A 117 -10.83 7.37 11.03
CA VAL A 117 -9.39 7.15 10.93
C VAL A 117 -9.02 6.00 11.85
N GLY A 118 -8.59 4.86 11.31
CA GLY A 118 -8.09 3.73 12.08
C GLY A 118 -6.56 3.82 12.23
N VAL A 119 -6.08 3.82 13.47
CA VAL A 119 -4.65 3.90 13.81
C VAL A 119 -4.32 2.78 14.79
N GLU A 120 -3.19 2.12 14.62
CA GLU A 120 -2.76 1.06 15.55
C GLU A 120 -2.43 1.62 16.95
N ASP A 121 -2.74 0.86 18.01
CA ASP A 121 -2.57 1.26 19.40
C ASP A 121 -1.10 1.40 19.85
N ASN A 122 -0.15 0.98 19.02
CA ASN A 122 1.27 1.30 19.20
C ASN A 122 1.66 2.73 18.72
N LYS A 123 0.71 3.51 18.20
CA LYS A 123 0.89 4.88 17.67
C LYS A 123 -0.09 5.87 18.33
N LEU A 124 -0.22 5.79 19.66
CA LEU A 124 -1.14 6.65 20.42
C LEU A 124 -0.79 8.15 20.37
N ASP A 125 0.45 8.49 20.07
CA ASP A 125 0.88 9.86 19.76
C ASP A 125 0.17 10.41 18.51
N ALA A 126 0.11 9.62 17.43
CA ALA A 126 -0.63 10.00 16.23
C ALA A 126 -2.14 10.09 16.50
N VAL A 127 -2.71 9.16 17.29
CA VAL A 127 -4.12 9.24 17.70
C VAL A 127 -4.43 10.58 18.39
N ARG A 128 -3.57 11.02 19.32
CA ARG A 128 -3.74 12.30 20.02
C ARG A 128 -3.66 13.48 19.06
N VAL A 129 -2.59 13.54 18.25
CA VAL A 129 -2.40 14.62 17.28
C VAL A 129 -3.58 14.72 16.31
N LEU A 130 -4.08 13.61 15.81
CA LEU A 130 -5.23 13.62 14.89
C LEU A 130 -6.51 14.05 15.58
N ARG A 131 -6.75 13.66 16.85
CA ARG A 131 -7.92 14.10 17.64
C ARG A 131 -7.92 15.61 17.89
N ASP A 132 -6.74 16.19 18.10
CA ASP A 132 -6.58 17.64 18.29
C ASP A 132 -6.87 18.45 17.01
N HIS A 133 -6.93 17.80 15.85
CA HIS A 133 -7.19 18.40 14.55
C HIS A 133 -8.56 18.03 13.95
N LEU A 134 -9.42 17.36 14.72
CA LEU A 134 -10.75 16.99 14.23
C LEU A 134 -11.60 18.21 13.89
N PRO A 135 -12.38 18.16 12.79
CA PRO A 135 -13.29 19.23 12.43
C PRO A 135 -14.46 19.33 13.43
N ALA A 136 -14.96 20.55 13.65
CA ALA A 136 -16.03 20.82 14.59
C ALA A 136 -17.39 20.15 14.25
N GLN A 137 -17.57 19.74 12.97
CA GLN A 137 -18.81 19.10 12.50
C GLN A 137 -19.09 17.73 13.12
N GLY A 138 -18.09 17.09 13.75
CA GLY A 138 -18.27 15.81 14.44
C GLY A 138 -18.51 14.59 13.54
N ASN A 139 -18.29 14.72 12.25
CA ASN A 139 -18.47 13.65 11.26
C ASN A 139 -17.17 12.87 10.95
N VAL A 140 -16.08 13.18 11.63
CA VAL A 140 -14.79 12.47 11.55
C VAL A 140 -14.42 11.98 12.96
N SER A 141 -14.04 10.71 13.08
CA SER A 141 -13.52 10.13 14.33
C SER A 141 -12.15 9.50 14.13
N VAL A 142 -11.39 9.31 15.23
CA VAL A 142 -10.11 8.61 15.26
C VAL A 142 -10.21 7.49 16.27
N GLU A 143 -10.05 6.26 15.78
CA GLU A 143 -10.17 5.03 16.55
C GLU A 143 -8.83 4.31 16.64
N ALA A 144 -8.44 3.92 17.84
CA ALA A 144 -7.31 3.03 18.04
C ALA A 144 -7.74 1.58 17.82
N VAL A 145 -6.97 0.87 17.00
CA VAL A 145 -7.17 -0.56 16.73
C VAL A 145 -5.96 -1.37 17.20
N GLU A 146 -6.19 -2.64 17.49
CA GLU A 146 -5.13 -3.55 17.94
C GLU A 146 -3.98 -3.62 16.93
N THR A 147 -2.75 -3.48 17.42
CA THR A 147 -1.52 -3.67 16.64
C THR A 147 -1.35 -5.13 16.30
N LYS A 148 -1.57 -5.49 15.05
CA LYS A 148 -1.35 -6.84 14.51
C LYS A 148 -1.16 -6.81 13.01
N TYR A 149 -0.50 -7.82 12.47
CA TYR A 149 -0.35 -7.97 11.04
C TYR A 149 -1.37 -9.01 10.51
N PRO A 150 -2.13 -8.70 9.46
CA PRO A 150 -2.12 -7.53 8.57
C PRO A 150 -3.31 -6.55 8.84
N GLN A 151 -3.30 -5.83 9.94
CA GLN A 151 -4.39 -4.90 10.34
C GLN A 151 -4.66 -3.81 9.29
N GLY A 152 -3.60 -3.37 8.55
CA GLY A 152 -3.70 -2.36 7.49
C GLY A 152 -4.32 -2.87 6.17
N SER A 153 -4.70 -4.15 6.07
CA SER A 153 -5.48 -4.63 4.94
C SER A 153 -6.90 -4.05 4.99
N GLU A 154 -7.42 -3.59 3.84
CA GLU A 154 -8.75 -2.95 3.77
C GLU A 154 -9.84 -3.79 4.43
N LYS A 155 -9.93 -5.10 4.10
CA LYS A 155 -10.95 -6.01 4.64
C LYS A 155 -10.79 -6.20 6.15
N MET A 156 -9.55 -6.28 6.65
CA MET A 156 -9.28 -6.45 8.09
C MET A 156 -9.59 -5.18 8.87
N LEU A 157 -9.24 -4.02 8.35
CA LEU A 157 -9.53 -2.74 9.00
C LEU A 157 -11.05 -2.46 9.04
N ILE A 158 -11.77 -2.76 7.96
CA ILE A 158 -13.25 -2.69 7.93
C ILE A 158 -13.85 -3.56 9.04
N LYS A 159 -13.38 -4.80 9.17
CA LYS A 159 -13.85 -5.71 10.22
C LYS A 159 -13.58 -5.18 11.61
N SER A 160 -12.38 -4.63 11.84
CA SER A 160 -11.99 -4.08 13.15
C SER A 160 -12.78 -2.83 13.54
N LEU A 161 -13.05 -1.92 12.59
CA LEU A 161 -13.74 -0.66 12.86
C LEU A 161 -15.27 -0.76 12.83
N LEU A 162 -15.82 -1.58 11.95
CA LEU A 162 -17.27 -1.63 11.70
C LEU A 162 -17.91 -2.97 12.12
N GLY A 163 -17.13 -4.00 12.45
CA GLY A 163 -17.63 -5.35 12.68
C GLY A 163 -18.20 -6.03 11.42
N LYS A 164 -18.12 -5.36 10.25
CA LYS A 164 -18.66 -5.86 8.99
C LYS A 164 -17.62 -6.63 8.19
N GLU A 165 -18.06 -7.54 7.36
CA GLU A 165 -17.22 -8.27 6.40
C GLU A 165 -17.56 -7.88 4.98
N VAL A 166 -16.53 -7.71 4.15
CA VAL A 166 -16.70 -7.56 2.71
C VAL A 166 -16.96 -8.94 2.12
N PRO A 167 -18.03 -9.15 1.33
CA PRO A 167 -18.33 -10.44 0.75
C PRO A 167 -17.16 -11.04 -0.05
N ALA A 168 -17.14 -12.38 -0.17
CA ALA A 168 -16.17 -13.07 -1.02
C ALA A 168 -16.30 -12.58 -2.47
N GLY A 169 -15.16 -12.30 -3.13
CA GLY A 169 -15.14 -11.69 -4.47
C GLY A 169 -15.59 -10.23 -4.52
N GLY A 170 -16.12 -9.67 -3.44
CA GLY A 170 -16.62 -8.30 -3.36
C GLY A 170 -15.55 -7.26 -3.00
N ILE A 171 -15.95 -5.99 -3.12
CA ILE A 171 -15.14 -4.82 -2.78
C ILE A 171 -15.78 -4.02 -1.63
N PRO A 172 -15.04 -3.16 -0.92
CA PRO A 172 -15.58 -2.34 0.18
C PRO A 172 -16.83 -1.55 -0.18
N LEU A 173 -16.96 -1.10 -1.42
CA LEU A 173 -18.13 -0.36 -1.92
C LEU A 173 -19.43 -1.20 -1.86
N ASP A 174 -19.36 -2.52 -1.92
CA ASP A 174 -20.55 -3.40 -1.83
C ASP A 174 -21.25 -3.32 -0.47
N ILE A 175 -20.54 -2.82 0.54
CA ILE A 175 -21.07 -2.56 1.89
C ILE A 175 -21.14 -1.06 2.24
N GLY A 176 -21.07 -0.18 1.22
CA GLY A 176 -21.15 1.27 1.38
C GLY A 176 -19.92 1.91 2.00
N VAL A 177 -18.74 1.31 1.81
CA VAL A 177 -17.47 1.77 2.40
C VAL A 177 -16.46 2.08 1.31
N VAL A 178 -15.71 3.17 1.48
CA VAL A 178 -14.49 3.45 0.72
C VAL A 178 -13.32 3.52 1.68
N VAL A 179 -12.18 2.92 1.31
CA VAL A 179 -10.97 2.91 2.16
C VAL A 179 -9.85 3.65 1.45
N ASN A 180 -9.25 4.64 2.10
CA ASN A 180 -8.07 5.37 1.60
C ASN A 180 -6.96 5.40 2.65
N ASN A 181 -5.71 5.36 2.22
CA ASN A 181 -4.54 5.46 3.09
C ASN A 181 -4.31 6.92 3.56
N VAL A 182 -3.78 7.12 4.77
CA VAL A 182 -3.50 8.45 5.35
C VAL A 182 -2.56 9.28 4.47
N GLY A 183 -1.48 8.68 3.93
CA GLY A 183 -0.55 9.38 3.05
C GLY A 183 -1.23 9.85 1.76
N THR A 184 -2.13 9.04 1.19
CA THR A 184 -2.91 9.39 0.00
C THR A 184 -3.79 10.61 0.27
N LEU A 185 -4.53 10.60 1.37
CA LEU A 185 -5.42 11.72 1.71
C LEU A 185 -4.62 12.98 2.09
N ALA A 186 -3.51 12.84 2.80
CA ALA A 186 -2.63 13.97 3.07
C ALA A 186 -2.08 14.58 1.76
N ALA A 187 -1.69 13.76 0.78
CA ALA A 187 -1.27 14.24 -0.53
C ALA A 187 -2.41 14.97 -1.28
N ILE A 188 -3.63 14.43 -1.28
CA ILE A 188 -4.80 15.11 -1.86
C ILE A 188 -5.03 16.46 -1.17
N GLY A 189 -5.01 16.49 0.17
CA GLY A 189 -5.23 17.72 0.94
C GLY A 189 -4.14 18.77 0.79
N GLN A 190 -2.93 18.36 0.42
CA GLN A 190 -1.81 19.26 0.13
C GLN A 190 -1.82 19.76 -1.32
N LEU A 191 -1.89 18.84 -2.28
CA LEU A 191 -1.60 19.12 -3.68
C LEU A 191 -2.80 19.68 -4.44
N LEU A 192 -4.02 19.26 -4.09
CA LEU A 192 -5.23 19.70 -4.80
C LEU A 192 -5.44 21.22 -4.74
N PRO A 193 -5.33 21.91 -3.58
CA PRO A 193 -5.46 23.37 -3.54
C PRO A 193 -4.35 24.10 -4.31
N LEU A 194 -3.16 23.51 -4.40
CA LEU A 194 -2.02 24.08 -5.10
C LEU A 194 -2.07 23.85 -6.61
N GLY A 195 -2.87 22.88 -7.06
CA GLY A 195 -2.86 22.43 -8.46
C GLY A 195 -1.53 21.82 -8.87
N GLU A 196 -0.84 21.16 -7.92
CA GLU A 196 0.47 20.53 -8.13
C GLU A 196 0.35 19.01 -8.28
N GLY A 197 1.05 18.43 -9.24
CA GLY A 197 1.13 17.00 -9.44
C GLY A 197 1.95 16.30 -8.33
N LEU A 198 1.68 15.00 -8.13
CA LEU A 198 2.47 14.16 -7.23
C LEU A 198 3.83 13.85 -7.86
N THR A 199 4.85 14.60 -7.50
CA THR A 199 6.23 14.50 -8.01
C THR A 199 7.23 13.95 -7.01
N GLU A 200 6.85 13.91 -5.73
CA GLU A 200 7.68 13.40 -4.64
C GLU A 200 6.83 12.65 -3.62
N ARG A 201 7.45 11.82 -2.81
CA ARG A 201 6.75 11.14 -1.72
C ARG A 201 7.66 10.89 -0.52
N VAL A 202 7.05 10.76 0.66
CA VAL A 202 7.74 10.28 1.86
C VAL A 202 7.89 8.77 1.76
N ILE A 203 9.11 8.26 2.00
CA ILE A 203 9.42 6.84 2.11
C ILE A 203 10.20 6.58 3.39
N THR A 204 10.07 5.38 3.94
CA THR A 204 10.94 4.90 5.02
C THR A 204 12.18 4.24 4.43
N VAL A 205 13.37 4.71 4.80
CA VAL A 205 14.63 4.02 4.44
C VAL A 205 15.24 3.46 5.71
N THR A 206 15.39 2.14 5.79
CA THR A 206 15.71 1.46 7.05
C THR A 206 16.33 0.08 6.82
N GLY A 207 16.67 -0.57 7.92
CA GLY A 207 17.27 -1.89 7.95
C GLY A 207 18.71 -1.86 8.42
N PRO A 208 19.29 -3.01 8.78
CA PRO A 208 20.64 -3.10 9.34
C PRO A 208 21.75 -2.65 8.37
N GLY A 209 21.47 -2.59 7.07
CA GLY A 209 22.41 -2.08 6.06
C GLY A 209 22.39 -0.57 5.84
N VAL A 210 21.62 0.19 6.64
CA VAL A 210 21.46 1.64 6.51
C VAL A 210 22.12 2.37 7.68
N GLY A 211 23.03 3.31 7.37
CA GLY A 211 23.74 4.09 8.39
C GLY A 211 22.87 5.17 9.04
N LYS A 212 21.95 5.77 8.30
CA LYS A 212 21.03 6.82 8.77
C LYS A 212 19.58 6.39 8.43
N PRO A 213 18.97 5.49 9.25
CA PRO A 213 17.58 5.13 9.03
C PRO A 213 16.64 6.30 9.33
N GLY A 214 15.55 6.42 8.57
CA GLY A 214 14.59 7.49 8.75
C GLY A 214 13.52 7.57 7.66
N ASN A 215 12.70 8.62 7.72
CA ASN A 215 11.74 8.93 6.70
C ASN A 215 12.26 10.10 5.85
N TYR A 216 12.23 9.93 4.55
CA TYR A 216 12.81 10.87 3.58
C TYR A 216 11.77 11.26 2.55
N LEU A 217 11.74 12.56 2.22
CA LEU A 217 10.99 13.05 1.07
C LEU A 217 11.88 12.86 -0.16
N VAL A 218 11.43 12.05 -1.11
CA VAL A 218 12.21 11.62 -2.27
C VAL A 218 11.45 11.93 -3.55
N PRO A 219 12.08 12.63 -4.53
CA PRO A 219 11.51 12.80 -5.86
C PRO A 219 11.25 11.46 -6.55
N LEU A 220 10.11 11.36 -7.25
CA LEU A 220 9.80 10.18 -8.04
C LEU A 220 10.81 10.03 -9.19
N GLY A 221 11.16 8.77 -9.48
CA GLY A 221 12.20 8.48 -10.46
C GLY A 221 13.62 8.41 -9.90
N THR A 222 13.85 8.84 -8.65
CA THR A 222 15.19 8.75 -8.03
C THR A 222 15.62 7.28 -7.93
N PRO A 223 16.81 6.92 -8.46
CA PRO A 223 17.34 5.56 -8.30
C PRO A 223 17.58 5.21 -6.84
N ILE A 224 17.27 3.96 -6.45
CA ILE A 224 17.52 3.52 -5.06
C ILE A 224 19.00 3.62 -4.67
N GLY A 225 19.92 3.42 -5.62
CA GLY A 225 21.35 3.58 -5.40
C GLY A 225 21.74 4.98 -4.96
N PHE A 226 21.10 6.02 -5.53
CA PHE A 226 21.30 7.41 -5.08
C PHE A 226 20.80 7.60 -3.64
N VAL A 227 19.58 7.11 -3.32
CA VAL A 227 19.03 7.20 -1.96
C VAL A 227 19.96 6.53 -0.96
N LEU A 228 20.41 5.32 -1.25
CA LEU A 228 21.31 4.54 -0.40
C LEU A 228 22.65 5.27 -0.14
N LYS A 229 23.20 5.93 -1.16
CA LYS A 229 24.41 6.75 -1.01
C LYS A 229 24.20 7.90 -0.01
N GLN A 230 23.04 8.56 -0.03
CA GLN A 230 22.73 9.68 0.86
C GLN A 230 22.57 9.24 2.33
N VAL A 231 22.03 8.04 2.56
CA VAL A 231 21.77 7.52 3.92
C VAL A 231 22.94 6.73 4.51
N GLY A 232 24.07 6.66 3.80
CA GLY A 232 25.24 5.92 4.30
C GLY A 232 25.03 4.42 4.25
N TYR A 233 24.75 3.88 3.07
CA TYR A 233 24.66 2.45 2.83
C TYR A 233 25.99 1.74 3.12
N THR A 234 25.91 0.68 3.92
CA THR A 234 27.06 -0.19 4.21
C THR A 234 27.18 -1.25 3.12
N SER A 235 28.26 -1.21 2.34
CA SER A 235 28.51 -2.20 1.29
C SER A 235 28.62 -3.63 1.86
N GLY A 236 28.12 -4.61 1.12
CA GLY A 236 28.14 -6.03 1.50
C GLY A 236 27.08 -6.83 0.71
N ALA A 237 26.91 -8.09 1.08
CA ALA A 237 25.85 -8.92 0.52
C ALA A 237 24.52 -8.53 1.17
N ASN A 238 23.79 -7.63 0.51
CA ASN A 238 22.52 -7.11 1.01
C ASN A 238 21.38 -7.50 0.08
N ALA A 239 20.19 -7.63 0.64
CA ALA A 239 18.94 -7.67 -0.11
C ALA A 239 18.22 -6.35 0.05
N PHE A 240 17.70 -5.82 -1.05
CA PHE A 240 16.91 -4.60 -1.08
C PHE A 240 15.45 -4.97 -1.29
N VAL A 241 14.56 -4.42 -0.46
CA VAL A 241 13.12 -4.64 -0.57
C VAL A 241 12.44 -3.28 -0.72
N LEU A 242 11.60 -3.13 -1.74
CA LEU A 242 10.76 -1.93 -1.92
C LEU A 242 9.44 -2.13 -1.20
N GLY A 243 9.26 -1.41 -0.09
CA GLY A 243 8.15 -1.61 0.86
C GLY A 243 8.61 -2.32 2.14
N GLY A 244 7.68 -3.02 2.80
CA GLY A 244 7.99 -3.81 3.99
C GLY A 244 8.38 -5.26 3.67
N PRO A 245 8.90 -6.01 4.65
CA PRO A 245 9.44 -7.36 4.43
C PRO A 245 8.38 -8.42 4.13
N MET A 246 7.11 -8.17 4.44
CA MET A 246 6.04 -9.15 4.26
C MET A 246 5.46 -9.16 2.85
N MET A 247 5.27 -7.99 2.24
CA MET A 247 4.61 -7.86 0.93
C MET A 247 5.50 -7.23 -0.14
N GLY A 248 6.56 -6.53 0.24
CA GLY A 248 7.45 -5.81 -0.67
C GLY A 248 8.21 -6.75 -1.62
N PRO A 249 8.39 -6.36 -2.89
CA PRO A 249 9.25 -7.08 -3.81
C PRO A 249 10.73 -6.81 -3.51
N SER A 250 11.56 -7.85 -3.60
CA SER A 250 13.01 -7.67 -3.59
C SER A 250 13.50 -7.19 -4.96
N VAL A 251 14.50 -6.32 -4.94
CA VAL A 251 15.14 -5.76 -6.12
C VAL A 251 16.66 -5.96 -6.04
N SER A 252 17.31 -6.14 -7.19
CA SER A 252 18.76 -6.32 -7.29
C SER A 252 19.45 -5.19 -8.04
N ASP A 253 18.69 -4.44 -8.84
CA ASP A 253 19.20 -3.33 -9.63
C ASP A 253 19.08 -2.02 -8.87
N LEU A 254 20.21 -1.37 -8.59
CA LEU A 254 20.27 -0.09 -7.88
C LEU A 254 19.78 1.09 -8.72
N GLU A 255 19.62 0.91 -10.04
CA GLU A 255 18.99 1.88 -10.92
C GLU A 255 17.45 1.83 -10.86
N THR A 256 16.89 0.88 -10.10
CA THR A 256 15.45 0.82 -9.88
C THR A 256 14.94 2.13 -9.28
N PRO A 257 13.95 2.81 -9.93
CA PRO A 257 13.49 4.10 -9.46
C PRO A 257 12.52 3.99 -8.28
N ILE A 258 12.52 5.00 -7.42
CA ILE A 258 11.44 5.23 -6.47
C ILE A 258 10.18 5.62 -7.25
N THR A 259 9.12 4.87 -7.05
CA THR A 259 7.81 5.08 -7.71
C THR A 259 6.76 5.56 -6.72
N LYS A 260 5.59 5.95 -7.23
CA LYS A 260 4.44 6.36 -6.39
C LYS A 260 4.01 5.26 -5.40
N GLY A 261 4.21 3.97 -5.75
CA GLY A 261 3.90 2.82 -4.89
C GLY A 261 4.96 2.48 -3.84
N THR A 262 6.16 3.08 -3.89
CA THR A 262 7.25 2.75 -2.98
C THR A 262 7.04 3.38 -1.61
N SER A 263 6.62 2.65 -0.60
CA SER A 263 6.44 3.14 0.78
C SER A 263 7.72 3.07 1.62
N GLY A 264 8.67 2.22 1.22
CA GLY A 264 9.95 2.09 1.92
C GLY A 264 11.03 1.45 1.07
N LEU A 265 12.24 1.59 1.56
CA LEU A 265 13.45 0.90 1.07
C LEU A 265 14.11 0.23 2.27
N LEU A 266 13.96 -1.09 2.36
CA LEU A 266 14.53 -1.91 3.42
C LEU A 266 15.81 -2.58 2.92
N VAL A 267 16.89 -2.44 3.68
CA VAL A 267 18.19 -3.04 3.37
C VAL A 267 18.53 -4.08 4.42
N LEU A 268 18.50 -5.35 4.03
CA LEU A 268 18.80 -6.49 4.88
C LEU A 268 20.25 -6.94 4.67
N ASN A 269 20.96 -7.24 5.76
CA ASN A 269 22.34 -7.75 5.71
C ASN A 269 22.39 -9.26 5.42
N GLU A 270 23.56 -9.74 5.03
CA GLU A 270 23.82 -11.16 4.74
C GLU A 270 23.33 -12.13 5.85
N PRO A 271 23.50 -11.85 7.17
CA PRO A 271 23.03 -12.76 8.21
C PRO A 271 21.50 -13.00 8.16
N GLU A 272 20.71 -11.97 7.85
CA GLU A 272 19.26 -12.08 7.69
C GLU A 272 18.91 -12.85 6.43
N ILE A 273 19.61 -12.58 5.33
CA ILE A 273 19.41 -13.27 4.04
C ILE A 273 19.74 -14.75 4.17
N ARG A 274 20.87 -15.11 4.78
CA ARG A 274 21.30 -16.51 4.92
C ARG A 274 20.36 -17.36 5.75
N ARG A 275 19.62 -16.79 6.68
CA ARG A 275 18.57 -17.50 7.43
C ARG A 275 17.46 -17.98 6.51
N GLU A 276 17.27 -17.33 5.39
CA GLU A 276 16.18 -17.57 4.44
C GLU A 276 16.55 -18.58 3.34
N THR A 277 17.83 -18.87 3.11
CA THR A 277 18.24 -19.92 2.17
C THR A 277 17.97 -21.33 2.72
N ARG A 278 16.76 -21.51 3.25
CA ARG A 278 16.35 -22.75 3.86
C ARG A 278 15.85 -23.72 2.79
N ARG A 279 16.23 -24.97 2.97
CA ARG A 279 15.69 -26.06 2.16
C ARG A 279 14.15 -26.09 2.33
N ILE A 280 13.44 -26.17 1.21
CA ILE A 280 12.00 -26.41 1.21
C ILE A 280 11.78 -27.90 1.51
N TRP A 281 10.99 -28.18 2.54
CA TRP A 281 10.63 -29.52 2.95
C TRP A 281 9.21 -29.87 2.53
N PRO A 282 8.84 -31.13 2.39
CA PRO A 282 7.46 -31.54 2.20
C PRO A 282 6.54 -31.00 3.30
N CYS A 283 5.29 -30.75 2.95
CA CYS A 283 4.29 -30.31 3.91
C CYS A 283 4.04 -31.40 4.98
N ILE A 284 4.23 -31.04 6.25
CA ILE A 284 4.01 -31.92 7.41
C ILE A 284 2.58 -31.85 7.94
N LYS A 285 1.67 -31.14 7.26
CA LYS A 285 0.25 -30.99 7.63
C LYS A 285 0.01 -30.43 9.04
N CYS A 286 0.88 -29.51 9.51
CA CYS A 286 0.80 -28.96 10.88
C CYS A 286 -0.34 -27.96 11.12
N GLY A 287 -1.03 -27.46 10.08
CA GLY A 287 -2.17 -26.53 10.20
C GLY A 287 -1.82 -25.05 10.40
N ARG A 288 -0.60 -24.69 10.80
CA ARG A 288 -0.23 -23.30 11.16
C ARG A 288 -0.58 -22.25 10.09
N CYS A 289 -0.52 -22.61 8.81
CA CYS A 289 -0.87 -21.70 7.72
C CYS A 289 -2.39 -21.43 7.64
N LEU A 290 -3.23 -22.35 8.13
CA LEU A 290 -4.67 -22.15 8.24
C LEU A 290 -4.96 -21.16 9.37
N ASP A 291 -4.36 -21.37 10.55
CA ASP A 291 -4.56 -20.53 11.73
C ASP A 291 -4.08 -19.08 11.47
N ALA A 292 -3.00 -18.93 10.68
CA ALA A 292 -2.43 -17.62 10.36
C ALA A 292 -3.15 -16.91 9.20
N CYS A 293 -4.06 -17.55 8.49
CA CYS A 293 -4.72 -16.93 7.34
C CYS A 293 -5.85 -15.99 7.78
N PRO A 294 -5.72 -14.64 7.61
CA PRO A 294 -6.74 -13.70 8.05
C PRO A 294 -8.04 -13.78 7.23
N MET A 295 -7.98 -14.42 6.05
CA MET A 295 -9.12 -14.64 5.17
C MET A 295 -9.74 -16.05 5.35
N HIS A 296 -9.28 -16.82 6.31
CA HIS A 296 -9.73 -18.19 6.59
C HIS A 296 -9.70 -19.11 5.36
N LEU A 297 -8.78 -18.86 4.43
CA LEU A 297 -8.53 -19.76 3.30
C LEU A 297 -7.82 -21.03 3.76
N ASN A 298 -7.66 -21.99 2.85
CA ASN A 298 -6.83 -23.16 3.08
C ASN A 298 -5.48 -23.09 2.34
N PRO A 299 -4.45 -22.37 2.88
CA PRO A 299 -3.17 -22.23 2.19
C PRO A 299 -2.43 -23.54 1.97
N SER A 300 -2.67 -24.56 2.83
CA SER A 300 -2.08 -25.89 2.67
C SER A 300 -2.59 -26.56 1.40
N GLN A 301 -3.90 -26.56 1.18
CA GLN A 301 -4.50 -27.14 -0.02
C GLN A 301 -4.15 -26.35 -1.27
N LEU A 302 -4.23 -25.01 -1.18
CA LEU A 302 -3.81 -24.12 -2.28
C LEU A 302 -2.35 -24.39 -2.69
N GLY A 303 -1.43 -24.58 -1.73
CA GLY A 303 -0.04 -24.91 -2.02
C GLY A 303 0.14 -26.27 -2.71
N GLN A 304 -0.64 -27.29 -2.32
CA GLN A 304 -0.62 -28.60 -2.97
C GLN A 304 -1.14 -28.52 -4.42
N LEU A 305 -2.22 -27.76 -4.65
CA LEU A 305 -2.77 -27.54 -5.98
C LEU A 305 -1.79 -26.73 -6.87
N ALA A 306 -1.14 -25.72 -6.31
CA ALA A 306 -0.11 -24.96 -7.00
C ALA A 306 1.06 -25.83 -7.46
N GLY A 307 1.52 -26.75 -6.60
CA GLY A 307 2.56 -27.73 -6.96
C GLY A 307 2.15 -28.68 -8.09
N LYS A 308 0.84 -28.92 -8.26
CA LYS A 308 0.27 -29.70 -9.36
C LYS A 308 -0.16 -28.84 -10.56
N ARG A 309 0.08 -27.53 -10.55
CA ARG A 309 -0.35 -26.55 -11.55
C ARG A 309 -1.85 -26.54 -11.83
N GLN A 310 -2.67 -26.88 -10.84
CA GLN A 310 -4.13 -26.86 -10.92
C GLN A 310 -4.66 -25.46 -10.59
N PHE A 311 -4.18 -24.43 -11.33
CA PHE A 311 -4.39 -23.03 -11.02
C PHE A 311 -5.85 -22.58 -11.18
N ALA A 312 -6.57 -23.12 -12.18
CA ALA A 312 -7.99 -22.85 -12.36
C ALA A 312 -8.79 -23.33 -11.15
N LEU A 313 -8.57 -24.57 -10.70
CA LEU A 313 -9.23 -25.16 -9.55
C LEU A 313 -9.00 -24.34 -8.27
N MET A 314 -7.79 -23.77 -8.09
CA MET A 314 -7.48 -22.88 -6.96
C MET A 314 -8.38 -21.64 -6.94
N ALA A 315 -8.73 -21.09 -8.11
CA ALA A 315 -9.59 -19.91 -8.20
C ALA A 315 -11.09 -20.28 -8.07
N GLU A 316 -11.52 -21.33 -8.73
CA GLU A 316 -12.93 -21.71 -8.86
C GLU A 316 -13.50 -22.33 -7.57
N GLU A 317 -12.73 -23.23 -6.92
CA GLU A 317 -13.23 -23.97 -5.76
C GLU A 317 -12.57 -23.58 -4.43
N TYR A 318 -11.34 -23.03 -4.47
CA TYR A 318 -10.57 -22.73 -3.25
C TYR A 318 -10.37 -21.24 -2.98
N HIS A 319 -11.13 -20.39 -3.64
CA HIS A 319 -11.19 -18.95 -3.40
C HIS A 319 -9.82 -18.24 -3.44
N LEU A 320 -8.91 -18.68 -4.32
CA LEU A 320 -7.57 -18.08 -4.45
C LEU A 320 -7.63 -16.55 -4.62
N ASN A 321 -8.67 -16.04 -5.31
CA ASN A 321 -8.80 -14.61 -5.60
C ASN A 321 -9.09 -13.76 -4.35
N ASP A 322 -9.60 -14.34 -3.26
CA ASP A 322 -9.77 -13.65 -1.97
C ASP A 322 -8.47 -13.51 -1.18
N CYS A 323 -7.40 -14.23 -1.56
CA CYS A 323 -6.09 -14.05 -0.97
C CYS A 323 -5.49 -12.70 -1.38
N PHE A 324 -5.20 -11.80 -0.44
CA PHE A 324 -4.51 -10.52 -0.72
C PHE A 324 -2.99 -10.58 -0.50
N GLU A 325 -2.41 -11.78 -0.46
CA GLU A 325 -0.96 -12.02 -0.52
C GLU A 325 -0.15 -11.46 0.66
N CYS A 326 -0.74 -11.43 1.84
CA CYS A 326 -0.12 -10.85 3.05
C CYS A 326 1.16 -11.56 3.55
N GLY A 327 1.45 -12.76 3.10
CA GLY A 327 2.65 -13.49 3.51
C GLY A 327 2.53 -14.31 4.80
N CYS A 328 1.49 -14.15 5.63
CA CYS A 328 1.36 -14.84 6.92
C CYS A 328 1.58 -16.37 6.81
N CYS A 329 0.94 -17.01 5.84
CA CYS A 329 1.05 -18.46 5.67
C CYS A 329 2.47 -18.94 5.30
N SER A 330 3.21 -18.15 4.52
CA SER A 330 4.62 -18.44 4.20
C SER A 330 5.51 -18.25 5.42
N TYR A 331 5.28 -17.17 6.18
CA TYR A 331 6.06 -16.83 7.36
C TYR A 331 5.99 -17.89 8.45
N VAL A 332 4.80 -18.44 8.72
CA VAL A 332 4.61 -19.45 9.77
C VAL A 332 4.93 -20.88 9.33
N CYS A 333 5.27 -21.12 8.05
CA CYS A 333 5.47 -22.46 7.52
C CYS A 333 6.80 -23.08 8.00
N PRO A 334 6.80 -24.14 8.85
CA PRO A 334 8.04 -24.76 9.33
C PRO A 334 8.77 -25.53 8.24
N SER A 335 8.09 -25.86 7.14
CA SER A 335 8.66 -26.51 5.96
C SER A 335 9.21 -25.53 4.92
N ASN A 336 9.21 -24.21 5.21
CA ASN A 336 9.67 -23.14 4.33
C ASN A 336 9.04 -23.14 2.94
N ILE A 337 7.77 -23.58 2.82
CA ILE A 337 7.07 -23.60 1.54
C ILE A 337 6.72 -22.15 1.16
N PRO A 338 7.13 -21.66 -0.02
CA PRO A 338 6.88 -20.29 -0.46
C PRO A 338 5.44 -20.13 -0.98
N LEU A 339 4.45 -20.30 -0.08
CA LEU A 339 3.03 -20.37 -0.42
C LEU A 339 2.55 -19.12 -1.18
N VAL A 340 2.90 -17.93 -0.70
CA VAL A 340 2.47 -16.68 -1.34
C VAL A 340 3.04 -16.54 -2.75
N GLN A 341 4.31 -16.91 -2.96
CA GLN A 341 4.91 -16.88 -4.29
C GLN A 341 4.19 -17.83 -5.25
N GLN A 342 3.83 -19.02 -4.76
CA GLN A 342 3.04 -19.98 -5.55
C GLN A 342 1.64 -19.41 -5.90
N PHE A 343 1.01 -18.69 -4.96
CA PHE A 343 -0.30 -18.05 -5.19
C PHE A 343 -0.21 -16.90 -6.18
N ARG A 344 0.85 -16.09 -6.12
CA ARG A 344 1.13 -15.04 -7.10
C ARG A 344 1.28 -15.60 -8.52
N VAL A 345 2.05 -16.68 -8.67
CA VAL A 345 2.21 -17.38 -9.95
C VAL A 345 0.86 -17.90 -10.46
N ALA A 346 0.07 -18.56 -9.61
CA ALA A 346 -1.22 -19.09 -9.99
C ALA A 346 -2.20 -17.98 -10.44
N LYS A 347 -2.25 -16.87 -9.72
CA LYS A 347 -3.08 -15.72 -10.09
C LYS A 347 -2.63 -15.05 -11.38
N ALA A 348 -1.32 -14.90 -11.59
CA ALA A 348 -0.79 -14.35 -12.83
C ALA A 348 -1.18 -15.22 -14.03
N TYR A 349 -0.98 -16.54 -13.91
CA TYR A 349 -1.38 -17.50 -14.93
C TYR A 349 -2.88 -17.42 -15.24
N ASN A 350 -3.74 -17.44 -14.21
CA ASN A 350 -5.19 -17.39 -14.41
C ASN A 350 -5.63 -16.09 -15.11
N ARG A 351 -5.01 -14.94 -14.80
CA ARG A 351 -5.29 -13.67 -15.48
C ARG A 351 -4.90 -13.72 -16.95
N GLU A 352 -3.74 -14.30 -17.27
CA GLU A 352 -3.28 -14.47 -18.65
C GLU A 352 -4.24 -15.37 -19.45
N GLN A 353 -4.71 -16.49 -18.87
CA GLN A 353 -5.67 -17.38 -19.51
C GLN A 353 -7.02 -16.70 -19.77
N VAL A 354 -7.46 -15.81 -18.89
CA VAL A 354 -8.70 -15.02 -19.10
C VAL A 354 -8.50 -14.00 -20.23
N ALA A 355 -7.36 -13.33 -20.28
CA ALA A 355 -7.05 -12.36 -21.33
C ALA A 355 -7.06 -13.03 -22.71
N LEU A 356 -6.38 -14.19 -22.86
CA LEU A 356 -6.34 -14.97 -24.10
C LEU A 356 -7.70 -15.51 -24.56
N LYS A 357 -8.67 -15.69 -23.66
CA LYS A 357 -10.02 -16.12 -24.03
C LYS A 357 -10.92 -14.98 -24.52
N ASN A 358 -10.53 -13.74 -24.21
CA ASN A 358 -11.28 -12.54 -24.58
C ASN A 358 -10.73 -11.86 -25.86
N GLU A 359 -9.62 -12.34 -26.39
CA GLU A 359 -9.06 -12.02 -27.72
C GLU A 359 -9.67 -12.95 -28.81
#